data_745ba90bdd12df9e165eb905b729d852
#
_entry.id   745ba90bdd12df9e165eb905b729d852
#
_cell.length_a   1.000
_cell.length_b   1.000
_cell.length_c   1.000
_cell.angle_alpha   90.00
_cell.angle_beta   90.00
_cell.angle_gamma   90.00
#
_symmetry.space_group_name_H-M   'P 1'
#
loop_
_entity.id
_entity.type
_entity.pdbx_description
1 polymer ?
#
loop_
_entity_poly.entity_id
_entity_poly.type
_entity_poly.pdbx_seq_one_letter_code
_entity_poly.pdbx_strand_id
1 'polypeptide(L)'
;VIVCIHVEDTKVSSRAFIVDDGRIIEAVVKYVPRKSELYTRSKGLLEVGALESKKVLIVGLGSGGAPIAVELAKAGVGHFILMDFDRIELHNIARHICGVNELGRLKVNAVKDAILLKNPYAQVETYDIDMNKHLDILEKCVAESDLTIAATDEYASRYNINACLVKLGKVGLFGRAVTRAEGGDILRVRPGGPCYACLTGSPIYHQNDEITDVRRARELGVIPAYVSDEDAHAMVQVGLSTDIAPINNMMVKLALNELSRGIECGISSLIEELTYDYYIWANRRDFQFANWAPFNRNPNRHLTMLRWYGVKLKKDSECLECR
;
A
#
# COMPACT_ATOMS: atom_id res chain seq x y z
N VAL A 1 -13.18 36.80 -1.36
CA VAL A 1 -13.55 36.10 -0.13
C VAL A 1 -13.51 37.10 1.01
N ILE A 2 -14.58 37.16 1.80
CA ILE A 2 -14.68 37.95 3.03
C ILE A 2 -14.72 36.96 4.18
N VAL A 3 -13.82 37.09 5.15
CA VAL A 3 -13.81 36.25 6.35
C VAL A 3 -14.08 37.14 7.56
N CYS A 4 -15.20 36.86 8.26
CA CYS A 4 -15.53 37.52 9.52
C CYS A 4 -15.15 36.59 10.68
N ILE A 5 -14.32 37.05 11.60
CA ILE A 5 -13.93 36.33 12.81
C ILE A 5 -14.58 37.03 13.99
N HIS A 6 -15.36 36.30 14.76
CA HIS A 6 -15.96 36.79 15.99
C HIS A 6 -15.33 36.05 17.18
N VAL A 7 -14.90 36.79 18.15
CA VAL A 7 -14.28 36.27 19.38
C VAL A 7 -15.14 36.70 20.54
N GLU A 8 -15.71 35.74 21.26
CA GLU A 8 -16.49 35.97 22.47
C GLU A 8 -15.91 35.12 23.59
N ASP A 9 -15.33 35.75 24.57
CA ASP A 9 -14.56 35.11 25.68
C ASP A 9 -13.42 34.23 25.10
N THR A 10 -13.60 32.90 25.25
CA THR A 10 -12.64 31.88 24.74
C THR A 10 -13.12 31.19 23.49
N LYS A 11 -14.30 31.54 22.98
CA LYS A 11 -14.87 30.94 21.77
C LYS A 11 -14.57 31.79 20.55
N VAL A 12 -13.98 31.17 19.56
CA VAL A 12 -13.76 31.76 18.25
C VAL A 12 -14.77 31.15 17.28
N SER A 13 -15.57 31.99 16.65
CA SER A 13 -16.42 31.60 15.54
C SER A 13 -16.01 32.36 14.28
N SER A 14 -16.13 31.76 13.11
CA SER A 14 -15.85 32.43 11.86
C SER A 14 -16.94 32.14 10.83
N ARG A 15 -17.25 33.12 10.02
CA ARG A 15 -18.08 32.99 8.82
C ARG A 15 -17.29 33.50 7.63
N ALA A 16 -17.36 32.75 6.53
CA ALA A 16 -16.74 33.17 5.27
C ALA A 16 -17.80 33.34 4.20
N PHE A 17 -17.60 34.34 3.36
CA PHE A 17 -18.47 34.67 2.26
C PHE A 17 -17.66 34.76 0.98
N ILE A 18 -18.20 34.23 -0.11
CA ILE A 18 -17.66 34.37 -1.46
C ILE A 18 -18.58 35.31 -2.22
N VAL A 19 -18.00 36.26 -2.93
CA VAL A 19 -18.74 37.08 -3.87
C VAL A 19 -18.60 36.44 -5.25
N ASP A 20 -19.73 35.99 -5.79
CA ASP A 20 -19.83 35.38 -7.10
C ASP A 20 -20.95 36.07 -7.87
N ASP A 21 -20.63 36.60 -9.07
CA ASP A 21 -21.56 37.33 -9.92
C ASP A 21 -22.44 38.37 -9.18
N GLY A 22 -21.81 39.13 -8.26
CA GLY A 22 -22.49 40.16 -7.47
C GLY A 22 -23.37 39.61 -6.33
N ARG A 23 -23.41 38.30 -6.13
CA ARG A 23 -24.12 37.65 -5.01
C ARG A 23 -23.14 37.29 -3.91
N ILE A 24 -23.57 37.49 -2.68
CA ILE A 24 -22.83 37.06 -1.48
C ILE A 24 -23.34 35.68 -1.10
N ILE A 25 -22.47 34.69 -1.16
CA ILE A 25 -22.77 33.28 -0.79
C ILE A 25 -21.97 32.94 0.45
N GLU A 26 -22.62 32.40 1.48
CA GLU A 26 -21.91 31.90 2.67
C GLU A 26 -21.17 30.62 2.34
N ALA A 27 -19.87 30.60 2.64
CA ALA A 27 -19.00 29.45 2.41
C ALA A 27 -18.80 28.63 3.68
N VAL A 28 -18.69 27.33 3.53
CA VAL A 28 -18.35 26.42 4.63
C VAL A 28 -16.89 26.64 5.02
N VAL A 29 -16.66 26.99 6.30
CA VAL A 29 -15.31 27.17 6.84
C VAL A 29 -14.81 25.84 7.39
N LYS A 30 -13.68 25.37 6.85
CA LYS A 30 -12.95 24.22 7.41
C LYS A 30 -11.69 24.73 8.10
N TYR A 31 -11.55 24.37 9.37
CA TYR A 31 -10.33 24.68 10.13
C TYR A 31 -9.28 23.61 9.89
N VAL A 32 -8.08 24.03 9.55
CA VAL A 32 -6.93 23.12 9.47
C VAL A 32 -6.14 23.26 10.78
N PRO A 33 -5.98 22.20 11.59
CA PRO A 33 -5.24 22.25 12.84
C PRO A 33 -3.77 22.57 12.54
N ARG A 34 -3.05 23.18 13.46
CA ARG A 34 -1.61 23.40 13.31
C ARG A 34 -0.90 22.05 13.15
N LYS A 35 0.11 22.05 12.27
CA LYS A 35 0.86 20.82 11.97
C LYS A 35 1.47 20.20 13.23
N SER A 36 2.00 21.02 14.15
CA SER A 36 2.53 20.59 15.43
C SER A 36 1.48 19.92 16.33
N GLU A 37 0.21 20.27 16.18
CA GLU A 37 -0.89 19.70 16.97
C GLU A 37 -1.38 18.38 16.35
N LEU A 38 -1.32 18.26 15.01
CA LEU A 38 -1.79 17.08 14.30
C LEU A 38 -1.01 15.82 14.69
N TYR A 39 0.29 15.92 14.95
CA TYR A 39 1.19 14.79 15.21
C TYR A 39 1.67 14.69 16.67
N THR A 40 0.96 15.30 17.63
CA THR A 40 1.36 15.31 19.05
C THR A 40 1.50 13.92 19.66
N ARG A 41 0.73 12.94 19.16
CA ARG A 41 0.75 11.54 19.65
C ARG A 41 1.88 10.69 19.04
N SER A 42 2.57 11.20 18.04
CA SER A 42 3.74 10.54 17.41
C SER A 42 5.07 11.03 17.97
N LYS A 43 5.05 12.13 18.76
CA LYS A 43 6.25 12.76 19.32
C LYS A 43 7.04 11.77 20.17
N GLY A 44 8.35 11.72 19.96
CA GLY A 44 9.25 10.76 20.61
C GLY A 44 9.41 9.42 19.88
N LEU A 45 8.49 9.10 18.93
CA LEU A 45 8.63 7.96 18.04
C LEU A 45 9.01 8.42 16.62
N LEU A 46 8.26 9.38 16.10
CA LEU A 46 8.51 10.00 14.80
C LEU A 46 8.20 11.49 14.92
N GLU A 47 9.23 12.32 14.83
CA GLU A 47 9.09 13.75 15.04
C GLU A 47 8.32 14.42 13.90
N VAL A 48 7.60 15.49 14.25
CA VAL A 48 6.86 16.31 13.29
C VAL A 48 7.81 16.81 12.20
N GLY A 49 7.44 16.57 10.94
CA GLY A 49 8.24 16.99 9.80
C GLY A 49 9.34 16.01 9.37
N ALA A 50 9.62 14.94 10.13
CA ALA A 50 10.65 13.96 9.78
C ALA A 50 10.46 13.34 8.38
N LEU A 51 9.20 13.11 7.99
CA LEU A 51 8.86 12.54 6.69
C LEU A 51 8.20 13.55 5.73
N GLU A 52 8.21 14.84 6.07
CA GLU A 52 7.54 15.87 5.30
C GLU A 52 8.07 16.04 3.89
N SER A 53 9.38 15.91 3.71
CA SER A 53 10.02 16.00 2.40
C SER A 53 9.98 14.69 1.61
N LYS A 54 9.53 13.59 2.23
CA LYS A 54 9.53 12.27 1.59
C LYS A 54 8.39 12.15 0.59
N LYS A 55 8.73 11.61 -0.60
CA LYS A 55 7.79 11.36 -1.70
C LYS A 55 7.61 9.85 -1.89
N VAL A 56 6.36 9.39 -1.82
CA VAL A 56 6.01 7.96 -1.98
C VAL A 56 5.13 7.79 -3.22
N LEU A 57 5.56 6.93 -4.13
CA LEU A 57 4.74 6.44 -5.24
C LEU A 57 3.96 5.20 -4.77
N ILE A 58 2.64 5.20 -4.98
CA ILE A 58 1.78 4.04 -4.71
C ILE A 58 1.08 3.65 -6.00
N VAL A 59 1.39 2.46 -6.48
CA VAL A 59 0.81 1.86 -7.69
C VAL A 59 -0.18 0.78 -7.28
N GLY A 60 -1.45 0.96 -7.66
CA GLY A 60 -2.58 0.16 -7.20
C GLY A 60 -3.17 0.71 -5.90
N LEU A 61 -4.44 1.12 -5.95
CA LEU A 61 -5.16 1.74 -4.84
C LEU A 61 -6.39 0.93 -4.42
N GLY A 62 -6.26 -0.39 -4.46
CA GLY A 62 -7.26 -1.33 -3.95
C GLY A 62 -7.20 -1.48 -2.42
N SER A 63 -7.61 -2.65 -1.93
CA SER A 63 -7.60 -3.03 -0.50
C SER A 63 -6.22 -3.03 0.16
N GLY A 64 -5.14 -3.03 -0.64
CA GLY A 64 -3.76 -2.91 -0.19
C GLY A 64 -3.28 -1.46 -0.19
N GLY A 65 -3.13 -0.85 -1.37
CA GLY A 65 -2.46 0.44 -1.52
C GLY A 65 -3.21 1.61 -0.89
N ALA A 66 -4.54 1.63 -0.93
CA ALA A 66 -5.32 2.72 -0.35
C ALA A 66 -5.17 2.84 1.19
N PRO A 67 -5.28 1.76 1.98
CA PRO A 67 -4.97 1.83 3.42
C PRO A 67 -3.53 2.24 3.71
N ILE A 68 -2.55 1.72 2.94
CA ILE A 68 -1.13 2.07 3.10
C ILE A 68 -0.92 3.57 2.89
N ALA A 69 -1.53 4.16 1.85
CA ALA A 69 -1.44 5.59 1.57
C ALA A 69 -1.93 6.44 2.77
N VAL A 70 -3.08 6.07 3.33
CA VAL A 70 -3.67 6.77 4.48
C VAL A 70 -2.83 6.61 5.74
N GLU A 71 -2.29 5.43 6.02
CA GLU A 71 -1.42 5.22 7.18
C GLU A 71 -0.10 5.98 7.05
N LEU A 72 0.50 6.06 5.86
CA LEU A 72 1.69 6.89 5.61
C LEU A 72 1.38 8.39 5.77
N ALA A 73 0.19 8.84 5.36
CA ALA A 73 -0.25 10.22 5.59
C ALA A 73 -0.40 10.54 7.09
N LYS A 74 -0.94 9.61 7.89
CA LYS A 74 -0.99 9.72 9.36
C LYS A 74 0.40 9.75 10.00
N ALA A 75 1.39 9.12 9.37
CA ALA A 75 2.78 9.16 9.83
C ALA A 75 3.53 10.43 9.42
N GLY A 76 2.91 11.31 8.62
CA GLY A 76 3.47 12.61 8.25
C GLY A 76 4.26 12.63 6.94
N VAL A 77 4.12 11.60 6.08
CA VAL A 77 4.65 11.66 4.70
C VAL A 77 4.04 12.85 3.99
N GLY A 78 4.90 13.68 3.39
CA GLY A 78 4.48 14.97 2.82
C GLY A 78 4.09 14.91 1.35
N HIS A 79 4.59 13.94 0.57
CA HIS A 79 4.34 13.89 -0.86
C HIS A 79 3.91 12.50 -1.29
N PHE A 80 2.85 12.44 -2.11
CA PHE A 80 2.31 11.21 -2.66
C PHE A 80 2.16 11.32 -4.18
N ILE A 81 2.50 10.25 -4.87
CA ILE A 81 2.11 10.00 -6.26
C ILE A 81 1.20 8.77 -6.23
N LEU A 82 -0.03 8.92 -6.66
CA LEU A 82 -1.04 7.86 -6.69
C LEU A 82 -1.31 7.45 -8.13
N MET A 83 -1.20 6.15 -8.43
CA MET A 83 -1.40 5.63 -9.77
C MET A 83 -2.36 4.44 -9.75
N ASP A 84 -3.53 4.60 -10.35
CA ASP A 84 -4.58 3.59 -10.50
C ASP A 84 -5.61 4.10 -11.50
N PHE A 85 -6.08 3.27 -12.44
CA PHE A 85 -7.05 3.67 -13.47
C PHE A 85 -8.50 3.30 -13.13
N ASP A 86 -8.70 2.55 -12.05
CA ASP A 86 -10.02 2.04 -11.66
C ASP A 86 -10.90 3.08 -10.96
N ARG A 87 -12.17 2.73 -10.89
CA ARG A 87 -13.18 3.43 -10.09
C ARG A 87 -13.55 2.61 -8.86
N ILE A 88 -14.10 3.29 -7.86
CA ILE A 88 -14.67 2.63 -6.68
C ILE A 88 -15.96 1.93 -7.11
N GLU A 89 -16.01 0.62 -6.92
CA GLU A 89 -17.14 -0.23 -7.23
C GLU A 89 -17.73 -0.86 -5.96
N LEU A 90 -18.98 -1.34 -6.06
CA LEU A 90 -19.72 -1.85 -4.90
C LEU A 90 -18.97 -2.99 -4.20
N HIS A 91 -18.37 -3.90 -4.94
CA HIS A 91 -17.60 -5.04 -4.39
C HIS A 91 -16.29 -4.62 -3.70
N ASN A 92 -15.82 -3.38 -3.91
CA ASN A 92 -14.66 -2.86 -3.19
C ASN A 92 -15.01 -2.46 -1.75
N ILE A 93 -16.22 -1.98 -1.48
CA ILE A 93 -16.61 -1.29 -0.24
C ILE A 93 -16.28 -2.10 1.02
N ALA A 94 -16.48 -3.42 0.99
CA ALA A 94 -16.24 -4.27 2.15
C ALA A 94 -14.76 -4.34 2.61
N ARG A 95 -13.82 -3.95 1.74
CA ARG A 95 -12.37 -4.04 2.01
C ARG A 95 -11.56 -2.80 1.62
N HIS A 96 -12.21 -1.77 1.08
CA HIS A 96 -11.59 -0.49 0.72
C HIS A 96 -11.75 0.52 1.85
N ILE A 97 -10.88 1.55 1.89
CA ILE A 97 -10.99 2.64 2.88
C ILE A 97 -12.14 3.62 2.57
N CYS A 98 -12.55 3.67 1.32
CA CYS A 98 -13.65 4.54 0.87
C CYS A 98 -15.00 3.86 1.08
N GLY A 99 -16.00 4.64 1.44
CA GLY A 99 -17.36 4.18 1.66
C GLY A 99 -18.25 4.32 0.41
N VAL A 100 -19.54 4.00 0.59
CA VAL A 100 -20.55 4.04 -0.47
C VAL A 100 -20.74 5.42 -1.11
N ASN A 101 -20.39 6.48 -0.40
CA ASN A 101 -20.41 7.86 -0.91
C ASN A 101 -19.37 8.12 -2.02
N GLU A 102 -18.41 7.21 -2.21
CA GLU A 102 -17.35 7.33 -3.21
C GLU A 102 -17.60 6.45 -4.46
N LEU A 103 -18.71 5.74 -4.52
CA LEU A 103 -19.05 4.87 -5.66
C LEU A 103 -18.97 5.62 -6.98
N GLY A 104 -18.31 5.02 -7.98
CA GLY A 104 -18.11 5.57 -9.32
C GLY A 104 -16.97 6.58 -9.44
N ARG A 105 -16.40 7.09 -8.34
CA ARG A 105 -15.24 7.99 -8.39
C ARG A 105 -13.97 7.22 -8.76
N LEU A 106 -13.04 7.89 -9.44
CA LEU A 106 -11.68 7.35 -9.65
C LEU A 106 -11.02 7.09 -8.30
N LYS A 107 -10.41 5.91 -8.13
CA LYS A 107 -9.72 5.52 -6.89
C LYS A 107 -8.66 6.54 -6.49
N VAL A 108 -7.88 7.04 -7.46
CA VAL A 108 -6.84 8.07 -7.22
C VAL A 108 -7.41 9.33 -6.56
N ASN A 109 -8.59 9.78 -6.95
CA ASN A 109 -9.22 10.99 -6.40
C ASN A 109 -9.83 10.74 -5.02
N ALA A 110 -10.52 9.61 -4.83
CA ALA A 110 -11.12 9.24 -3.55
C ALA A 110 -10.03 9.03 -2.48
N VAL A 111 -8.92 8.36 -2.82
CA VAL A 111 -7.79 8.14 -1.91
C VAL A 111 -7.04 9.45 -1.63
N LYS A 112 -6.87 10.33 -2.62
CA LYS A 112 -6.32 11.68 -2.41
C LYS A 112 -7.10 12.43 -1.34
N ASP A 113 -8.43 12.46 -1.44
CA ASP A 113 -9.26 13.12 -0.45
C ASP A 113 -9.10 12.48 0.95
N ALA A 114 -9.04 11.15 1.01
CA ALA A 114 -8.80 10.42 2.26
C ALA A 114 -7.43 10.77 2.90
N ILE A 115 -6.38 10.92 2.09
CA ILE A 115 -5.06 11.40 2.54
C ILE A 115 -5.18 12.81 3.12
N LEU A 116 -5.80 13.75 2.37
CA LEU A 116 -5.91 15.15 2.78
C LEU A 116 -6.78 15.34 4.02
N LEU A 117 -7.73 14.44 4.29
CA LEU A 117 -8.49 14.42 5.54
C LEU A 117 -7.64 14.00 6.75
N LYS A 118 -6.50 13.32 6.56
CA LYS A 118 -5.57 12.90 7.62
C LYS A 118 -4.35 13.82 7.70
N ASN A 119 -3.82 14.20 6.55
CA ASN A 119 -2.70 15.14 6.44
C ASN A 119 -3.06 16.25 5.45
N PRO A 120 -3.69 17.34 5.90
CA PRO A 120 -4.09 18.45 5.02
C PRO A 120 -2.91 19.23 4.43
N TYR A 121 -1.69 18.94 4.88
CA TYR A 121 -0.44 19.53 4.39
C TYR A 121 0.23 18.70 3.31
N ALA A 122 -0.26 17.48 3.04
CA ALA A 122 0.30 16.61 2.02
C ALA A 122 0.06 17.17 0.61
N GLN A 123 1.04 16.98 -0.26
CA GLN A 123 0.90 17.21 -1.69
C GLN A 123 0.62 15.86 -2.37
N VAL A 124 -0.44 15.79 -3.17
CA VAL A 124 -0.88 14.53 -3.77
C VAL A 124 -1.08 14.73 -5.27
N GLU A 125 -0.20 14.09 -6.04
CA GLU A 125 -0.31 13.95 -7.49
C GLU A 125 -1.07 12.68 -7.84
N THR A 126 -1.90 12.71 -8.86
CA THR A 126 -2.75 11.58 -9.26
C THR A 126 -2.60 11.26 -10.74
N TYR A 127 -2.48 9.97 -11.06
CA TYR A 127 -2.40 9.44 -12.42
C TYR A 127 -3.48 8.37 -12.58
N ASP A 128 -4.54 8.67 -13.32
CA ASP A 128 -5.65 7.78 -13.65
C ASP A 128 -5.36 7.00 -14.94
N ILE A 129 -4.24 6.30 -14.95
CA ILE A 129 -3.70 5.60 -16.12
C ILE A 129 -3.37 4.13 -15.81
N ASP A 130 -3.49 3.29 -16.84
CA ASP A 130 -2.92 1.95 -16.85
C ASP A 130 -1.40 2.06 -17.05
N MET A 131 -0.65 1.83 -15.98
CA MET A 131 0.81 1.95 -15.99
C MET A 131 1.49 1.02 -17.00
N ASN A 132 0.88 -0.11 -17.35
CA ASN A 132 1.44 -1.05 -18.32
C ASN A 132 1.45 -0.46 -19.74
N LYS A 133 0.61 0.55 -20.01
CA LYS A 133 0.55 1.29 -21.27
C LYS A 133 1.36 2.60 -21.26
N HIS A 134 1.84 3.03 -20.09
CA HIS A 134 2.51 4.31 -19.88
C HIS A 134 3.80 4.14 -19.06
N LEU A 135 4.72 3.30 -19.56
CA LEU A 135 5.96 2.96 -18.87
C LEU A 135 6.90 4.16 -18.68
N ASP A 136 6.85 5.13 -19.59
CA ASP A 136 7.59 6.39 -19.50
C ASP A 136 7.13 7.22 -18.29
N ILE A 137 5.83 7.29 -18.05
CA ILE A 137 5.25 7.98 -16.86
C ILE A 137 5.60 7.21 -15.58
N LEU A 138 5.51 5.86 -15.61
CA LEU A 138 5.92 5.04 -14.48
C LEU A 138 7.38 5.30 -14.11
N GLU A 139 8.29 5.23 -15.09
CA GLU A 139 9.73 5.45 -14.88
C GLU A 139 10.01 6.82 -14.28
N LYS A 140 9.35 7.88 -14.79
CA LYS A 140 9.43 9.22 -14.24
C LYS A 140 8.97 9.25 -12.78
N CYS A 141 7.81 8.68 -12.46
CA CYS A 141 7.27 8.68 -11.10
C CYS A 141 8.17 7.89 -10.12
N VAL A 142 8.76 6.77 -10.56
CA VAL A 142 9.74 6.01 -9.78
C VAL A 142 11.00 6.85 -9.54
N ALA A 143 11.51 7.54 -10.56
CA ALA A 143 12.70 8.38 -10.44
C ALA A 143 12.53 9.51 -9.41
N GLU A 144 11.35 10.13 -9.38
CA GLU A 144 11.01 11.24 -8.47
C GLU A 144 10.68 10.80 -7.04
N SER A 145 10.43 9.50 -6.79
CA SER A 145 10.01 9.01 -5.48
C SER A 145 11.20 8.53 -4.62
N ASP A 146 11.07 8.67 -3.29
CA ASP A 146 11.99 8.08 -2.31
C ASP A 146 11.68 6.59 -2.11
N LEU A 147 10.42 6.20 -2.27
CA LEU A 147 9.95 4.83 -2.10
C LEU A 147 8.79 4.55 -3.05
N THR A 148 8.79 3.36 -3.65
CA THR A 148 7.67 2.87 -4.46
C THR A 148 6.95 1.73 -3.75
N ILE A 149 5.63 1.81 -3.64
CA ILE A 149 4.74 0.74 -3.14
C ILE A 149 4.03 0.12 -4.33
N ALA A 150 4.31 -1.15 -4.60
CA ALA A 150 3.63 -1.96 -5.61
C ALA A 150 2.52 -2.78 -4.93
N ALA A 151 1.28 -2.32 -5.04
CA ALA A 151 0.08 -2.95 -4.47
C ALA A 151 -0.90 -3.40 -5.56
N THR A 152 -0.37 -3.76 -6.72
CA THR A 152 -1.10 -4.31 -7.87
C THR A 152 -1.21 -5.83 -7.76
N ASP A 153 -2.22 -6.40 -8.38
CA ASP A 153 -2.49 -7.84 -8.45
C ASP A 153 -1.94 -8.49 -9.73
N GLU A 154 -1.60 -7.72 -10.76
CA GLU A 154 -1.08 -8.22 -12.02
C GLU A 154 0.44 -8.45 -12.00
N TYR A 155 0.89 -9.58 -12.54
CA TYR A 155 2.31 -9.88 -12.71
C TYR A 155 3.03 -8.87 -13.60
N ALA A 156 2.42 -8.49 -14.73
CA ALA A 156 3.02 -7.53 -15.67
C ALA A 156 3.34 -6.20 -14.98
N SER A 157 2.41 -5.67 -14.19
CA SER A 157 2.61 -4.45 -13.42
C SER A 157 3.79 -4.57 -12.46
N ARG A 158 3.88 -5.69 -11.74
CA ARG A 158 4.98 -5.93 -10.78
C ARG A 158 6.34 -6.04 -11.47
N TYR A 159 6.42 -6.71 -12.63
CA TYR A 159 7.66 -6.79 -13.42
C TYR A 159 8.07 -5.43 -13.96
N ASN A 160 7.13 -4.63 -14.48
CA ASN A 160 7.42 -3.29 -14.97
C ASN A 160 7.92 -2.35 -13.88
N ILE A 161 7.29 -2.39 -12.67
CA ILE A 161 7.77 -1.64 -11.51
C ILE A 161 9.17 -2.11 -11.12
N ASN A 162 9.41 -3.43 -11.06
CA ASN A 162 10.72 -4.00 -10.72
C ASN A 162 11.81 -3.54 -11.69
N ALA A 163 11.55 -3.58 -12.99
CA ALA A 163 12.49 -3.12 -14.01
C ALA A 163 12.89 -1.65 -13.81
N CYS A 164 11.91 -0.77 -13.53
CA CYS A 164 12.15 0.63 -13.20
C CYS A 164 12.99 0.80 -11.92
N LEU A 165 12.66 0.06 -10.85
CA LEU A 165 13.41 0.12 -9.59
C LEU A 165 14.87 -0.31 -9.76
N VAL A 166 15.10 -1.43 -10.45
CA VAL A 166 16.45 -1.94 -10.70
C VAL A 166 17.24 -0.98 -11.57
N LYS A 167 16.66 -0.52 -12.68
CA LYS A 167 17.27 0.44 -13.62
C LYS A 167 17.71 1.73 -12.94
N LEU A 168 16.86 2.26 -12.05
CA LEU A 168 17.06 3.56 -11.39
C LEU A 168 17.76 3.45 -10.03
N GLY A 169 18.05 2.24 -9.54
CA GLY A 169 18.64 2.03 -8.22
C GLY A 169 17.73 2.53 -7.09
N LYS A 170 16.42 2.35 -7.20
CA LYS A 170 15.42 2.81 -6.23
C LYS A 170 14.93 1.69 -5.32
N VAL A 171 14.37 2.08 -4.18
CA VAL A 171 13.77 1.14 -3.21
C VAL A 171 12.29 0.95 -3.50
N GLY A 172 11.83 -0.31 -3.44
CA GLY A 172 10.42 -0.62 -3.60
C GLY A 172 9.94 -1.72 -2.65
N LEU A 173 8.66 -1.68 -2.32
CA LEU A 173 7.96 -2.71 -1.57
C LEU A 173 6.86 -3.30 -2.43
N PHE A 174 6.85 -4.63 -2.55
CA PHE A 174 5.84 -5.40 -3.24
C PHE A 174 5.04 -6.17 -2.20
N GLY A 175 3.73 -5.93 -2.11
CA GLY A 175 2.85 -6.66 -1.23
C GLY A 175 1.78 -7.40 -2.00
N ARG A 176 1.42 -8.58 -1.53
CA ARG A 176 0.26 -9.31 -2.02
C ARG A 176 -0.43 -10.09 -0.90
N ALA A 177 -1.74 -10.21 -1.00
CA ALA A 177 -2.50 -11.25 -0.32
C ALA A 177 -2.60 -12.45 -1.24
N VAL A 178 -2.38 -13.65 -0.74
CA VAL A 178 -2.63 -14.88 -1.53
C VAL A 178 -4.12 -15.16 -1.59
N THR A 179 -4.53 -16.10 -2.46
CA THR A 179 -5.92 -16.49 -2.66
C THR A 179 -6.69 -16.62 -1.34
N ARG A 180 -7.89 -16.03 -1.27
CA ARG A 180 -8.77 -16.00 -0.10
C ARG A 180 -8.16 -15.31 1.13
N ALA A 181 -7.09 -14.53 0.94
CA ALA A 181 -6.32 -13.88 2.01
C ALA A 181 -5.95 -14.83 3.17
N GLU A 182 -5.69 -16.11 2.86
CA GLU A 182 -5.22 -17.09 3.85
C GLU A 182 -3.79 -16.82 4.32
N GLY A 183 -3.10 -15.95 3.62
CA GLY A 183 -1.80 -15.39 3.95
C GLY A 183 -1.44 -14.28 2.99
N GLY A 184 -0.16 -13.96 2.95
CA GLY A 184 0.40 -12.98 2.03
C GLY A 184 1.89 -12.87 2.17
N ASP A 185 2.50 -12.07 1.32
CA ASP A 185 3.92 -11.80 1.42
C ASP A 185 4.28 -10.36 1.06
N ILE A 186 5.46 -9.97 1.46
CA ILE A 186 6.05 -8.67 1.17
C ILE A 186 7.50 -8.88 0.76
N LEU A 187 7.84 -8.38 -0.42
CA LEU A 187 9.22 -8.26 -0.88
C LEU A 187 9.67 -6.81 -0.78
N ARG A 188 10.84 -6.61 -0.22
CA ARG A 188 11.55 -5.33 -0.21
C ARG A 188 12.72 -5.40 -1.19
N VAL A 189 12.63 -4.63 -2.26
CA VAL A 189 13.69 -4.48 -3.26
C VAL A 189 14.57 -3.29 -2.89
N ARG A 190 15.88 -3.54 -2.81
CA ARG A 190 16.90 -2.52 -2.55
C ARG A 190 18.00 -2.60 -3.59
N PRO A 191 18.71 -1.51 -3.88
CA PRO A 191 19.89 -1.56 -4.75
C PRO A 191 20.92 -2.60 -4.26
N GLY A 192 21.35 -3.47 -5.17
CA GLY A 192 22.30 -4.54 -4.86
C GLY A 192 21.72 -5.79 -4.20
N GLY A 193 20.48 -5.75 -3.72
CA GLY A 193 19.75 -6.88 -3.14
C GLY A 193 19.00 -7.71 -4.18
N PRO A 194 18.22 -8.73 -3.73
CA PRO A 194 17.34 -9.51 -4.58
C PRO A 194 16.19 -8.64 -5.08
N CYS A 195 15.78 -8.84 -6.33
CA CYS A 195 14.67 -8.15 -6.96
C CYS A 195 13.43 -9.06 -7.08
N TYR A 196 12.33 -8.54 -7.67
CA TYR A 196 11.11 -9.32 -7.84
C TYR A 196 11.31 -10.54 -8.74
N ALA A 197 12.13 -10.44 -9.79
CA ALA A 197 12.49 -11.57 -10.64
C ALA A 197 13.30 -12.65 -9.90
N CYS A 198 14.19 -12.27 -8.97
CA CYS A 198 14.86 -13.23 -8.09
C CYS A 198 13.87 -13.99 -7.20
N LEU A 199 12.83 -13.31 -6.70
CA LEU A 199 11.80 -13.96 -5.89
C LEU A 199 11.00 -14.95 -6.73
N THR A 200 10.48 -14.54 -7.88
CA THR A 200 9.62 -15.37 -8.74
C THR A 200 10.36 -16.56 -9.34
N GLY A 201 11.68 -16.46 -9.53
CA GLY A 201 12.54 -17.58 -9.95
C GLY A 201 12.92 -18.53 -8.80
N SER A 202 12.58 -18.21 -7.54
CA SER A 202 12.99 -19.02 -6.39
C SER A 202 11.98 -20.13 -6.07
N PRO A 203 12.44 -21.32 -5.57
CA PRO A 203 11.54 -22.38 -5.16
C PRO A 203 10.55 -21.97 -4.07
N ILE A 204 10.90 -20.99 -3.22
CA ILE A 204 10.03 -20.55 -2.13
C ILE A 204 8.81 -19.80 -2.65
N TYR A 205 8.93 -19.13 -3.79
CA TYR A 205 7.79 -18.46 -4.42
C TYR A 205 6.79 -19.46 -4.97
N HIS A 206 7.27 -20.53 -5.60
CA HIS A 206 6.43 -21.56 -6.17
C HIS A 206 5.68 -22.40 -5.11
N GLN A 207 6.20 -22.51 -3.90
CA GLN A 207 5.50 -23.12 -2.78
C GLN A 207 4.28 -22.31 -2.33
N ASN A 208 4.30 -21.01 -2.56
CA ASN A 208 3.22 -20.08 -2.23
C ASN A 208 2.53 -19.56 -3.52
N ASP A 209 2.56 -20.37 -4.58
CA ASP A 209 2.04 -19.97 -5.87
C ASP A 209 0.55 -19.63 -5.81
N GLU A 210 0.25 -18.43 -6.22
CA GLU A 210 -1.07 -17.84 -6.09
C GLU A 210 -2.01 -18.37 -7.18
N ILE A 211 -3.16 -18.87 -6.81
CA ILE A 211 -4.25 -19.20 -7.74
C ILE A 211 -4.97 -17.87 -8.05
N THR A 212 -4.33 -17.01 -8.82
CA THR A 212 -4.94 -15.76 -9.30
C THR A 212 -5.67 -15.94 -10.61
N ASP A 213 -5.36 -17.02 -11.33
CA ASP A 213 -5.93 -17.35 -12.63
C ASP A 213 -7.09 -18.33 -12.47
N VAL A 214 -8.27 -17.92 -12.92
CA VAL A 214 -9.49 -18.73 -12.97
C VAL A 214 -9.25 -20.05 -13.69
N ARG A 215 -8.47 -20.07 -14.79
CA ARG A 215 -8.14 -21.28 -15.53
C ARG A 215 -7.41 -22.29 -14.64
N ARG A 216 -6.40 -21.81 -13.90
CA ARG A 216 -5.65 -22.67 -12.98
C ARG A 216 -6.49 -23.13 -11.79
N ALA A 217 -7.37 -22.28 -11.26
CA ALA A 217 -8.31 -22.65 -10.21
C ALA A 217 -9.27 -23.76 -10.67
N ARG A 218 -9.69 -23.72 -11.94
CA ARG A 218 -10.49 -24.79 -12.56
C ARG A 218 -9.69 -26.08 -12.77
N GLU A 219 -8.46 -25.99 -13.28
CA GLU A 219 -7.55 -27.14 -13.45
C GLU A 219 -7.28 -27.87 -12.12
N LEU A 220 -7.21 -27.12 -11.03
CA LEU A 220 -7.03 -27.67 -9.68
C LEU A 220 -8.34 -28.11 -9.00
N GLY A 221 -9.47 -27.97 -9.68
CA GLY A 221 -10.79 -28.35 -9.15
C GLY A 221 -11.31 -27.47 -8.02
N VAL A 222 -10.69 -26.29 -7.80
CA VAL A 222 -11.11 -25.29 -6.79
C VAL A 222 -12.41 -24.62 -7.23
N ILE A 223 -12.55 -24.37 -8.54
CA ILE A 223 -13.75 -23.79 -9.15
C ILE A 223 -14.37 -24.79 -10.11
N PRO A 224 -15.65 -25.17 -9.92
CA PRO A 224 -16.34 -26.03 -10.86
C PRO A 224 -16.44 -25.43 -12.27
N ALA A 225 -16.39 -26.27 -13.30
CA ALA A 225 -16.41 -25.83 -14.69
C ALA A 225 -17.70 -25.11 -15.11
N TYR A 226 -18.79 -25.32 -14.39
CA TYR A 226 -20.09 -24.68 -14.66
C TYR A 226 -20.25 -23.27 -14.08
N VAL A 227 -19.31 -22.80 -13.28
CA VAL A 227 -19.31 -21.44 -12.73
C VAL A 227 -18.91 -20.46 -13.84
N SER A 228 -19.61 -19.34 -13.97
CA SER A 228 -19.26 -18.29 -14.94
C SER A 228 -17.85 -17.73 -14.68
N ASP A 229 -17.21 -17.12 -15.68
CA ASP A 229 -15.90 -16.51 -15.47
C ASP A 229 -15.98 -15.33 -14.50
N GLU A 230 -17.06 -14.57 -14.51
CA GLU A 230 -17.29 -13.45 -13.60
C GLU A 230 -17.40 -13.94 -12.14
N ASP A 231 -18.24 -14.94 -11.89
CA ASP A 231 -18.37 -15.56 -10.57
C ASP A 231 -17.07 -16.25 -10.13
N ALA A 232 -16.35 -16.87 -11.08
CA ALA A 232 -15.08 -17.51 -10.82
C ALA A 232 -14.00 -16.51 -10.39
N HIS A 233 -13.91 -15.35 -11.05
CA HIS A 233 -13.04 -14.26 -10.61
C HIS A 233 -13.41 -13.75 -9.21
N ALA A 234 -14.71 -13.59 -8.94
CA ALA A 234 -15.16 -13.18 -7.62
C ALA A 234 -14.78 -14.21 -6.53
N MET A 235 -14.83 -15.51 -6.84
CA MET A 235 -14.45 -16.59 -5.90
C MET A 235 -12.93 -16.61 -5.62
N VAL A 236 -12.08 -16.31 -6.59
CA VAL A 236 -10.61 -16.28 -6.44
C VAL A 236 -10.17 -15.08 -5.63
N GLN A 237 -10.81 -13.94 -5.82
CA GLN A 237 -10.45 -12.67 -5.19
C GLN A 237 -11.09 -12.43 -3.81
N VAL A 238 -11.69 -13.45 -3.20
CA VAL A 238 -12.30 -13.35 -1.87
C VAL A 238 -11.24 -13.11 -0.80
N GLY A 239 -11.51 -12.20 0.11
CA GLY A 239 -10.69 -11.95 1.29
C GLY A 239 -11.34 -10.94 2.21
N LEU A 240 -11.25 -11.16 3.51
CA LEU A 240 -11.73 -10.21 4.49
C LEU A 240 -10.74 -9.05 4.63
N SER A 241 -11.25 -7.84 4.88
CA SER A 241 -10.41 -6.67 5.19
C SER A 241 -9.45 -6.96 6.36
N THR A 242 -9.92 -7.66 7.39
CA THR A 242 -9.12 -8.06 8.56
C THR A 242 -7.99 -9.04 8.25
N ASP A 243 -8.12 -9.82 7.19
CA ASP A 243 -7.08 -10.77 6.75
C ASP A 243 -5.98 -10.06 5.93
N ILE A 244 -6.34 -8.99 5.22
CA ILE A 244 -5.43 -8.17 4.42
C ILE A 244 -4.71 -7.12 5.28
N ALA A 245 -5.37 -6.59 6.30
CA ALA A 245 -4.84 -5.53 7.17
C ALA A 245 -3.44 -5.83 7.78
N PRO A 246 -3.12 -7.05 8.24
CA PRO A 246 -1.76 -7.36 8.72
C PRO A 246 -0.68 -7.14 7.67
N ILE A 247 -0.98 -7.45 6.39
CA ILE A 247 -0.04 -7.23 5.28
C ILE A 247 0.17 -5.73 5.06
N ASN A 248 -0.91 -4.96 5.00
CA ASN A 248 -0.86 -3.51 4.85
C ASN A 248 -0.06 -2.85 5.99
N ASN A 249 -0.33 -3.25 7.23
CA ASN A 249 0.37 -2.72 8.40
C ASN A 249 1.88 -3.03 8.38
N MET A 250 2.25 -4.24 7.95
CA MET A 250 3.66 -4.60 7.83
C MET A 250 4.33 -3.84 6.69
N MET A 251 3.66 -3.64 5.56
CA MET A 251 4.16 -2.78 4.47
C MET A 251 4.39 -1.35 4.95
N VAL A 252 3.48 -0.79 5.74
CA VAL A 252 3.67 0.55 6.34
C VAL A 252 4.88 0.56 7.27
N LYS A 253 5.08 -0.46 8.12
CA LYS A 253 6.26 -0.57 8.98
C LYS A 253 7.57 -0.61 8.18
N LEU A 254 7.61 -1.40 7.11
CA LEU A 254 8.77 -1.46 6.22
C LEU A 254 8.98 -0.13 5.46
N ALA A 255 7.88 0.51 5.02
CA ALA A 255 7.95 1.82 4.37
C ALA A 255 8.51 2.90 5.30
N LEU A 256 8.03 2.98 6.53
CA LEU A 256 8.56 3.91 7.53
C LEU A 256 10.02 3.61 7.86
N ASN A 257 10.40 2.33 7.94
CA ASN A 257 11.77 1.90 8.13
C ASN A 257 12.70 2.40 7.01
N GLU A 258 12.29 2.28 5.73
CA GLU A 258 13.06 2.78 4.60
C GLU A 258 13.11 4.31 4.53
N LEU A 259 11.97 4.97 4.73
CA LEU A 259 11.86 6.44 4.65
C LEU A 259 12.60 7.15 5.80
N SER A 260 12.73 6.51 6.96
CA SER A 260 13.44 7.06 8.12
C SER A 260 14.95 6.73 8.16
N ARG A 261 15.48 6.04 7.14
CA ARG A 261 16.93 5.79 7.08
C ARG A 261 17.72 7.09 7.08
N GLY A 262 18.69 7.18 8.01
CA GLY A 262 19.49 8.38 8.21
C GLY A 262 18.81 9.49 8.99
N ILE A 263 17.58 9.26 9.47
CA ILE A 263 16.87 10.16 10.39
C ILE A 263 16.94 9.55 11.79
N GLU A 264 17.49 10.27 12.75
CA GLU A 264 17.48 9.84 14.15
C GLU A 264 16.09 10.01 14.74
N CYS A 265 15.41 8.90 15.04
CA CYS A 265 14.07 8.91 15.61
C CYS A 265 13.82 7.61 16.42
N GLY A 266 12.76 7.59 17.24
CA GLY A 266 12.42 6.47 18.12
C GLY A 266 12.10 5.15 17.41
N ILE A 267 11.81 5.18 16.10
CA ILE A 267 11.60 3.96 15.29
C ILE A 267 12.88 3.44 14.63
N SER A 268 14.02 4.12 14.81
CA SER A 268 15.32 3.71 14.19
C SER A 268 15.76 2.30 14.60
N SER A 269 15.38 1.85 15.80
CA SER A 269 15.64 0.47 16.26
C SER A 269 15.03 -0.61 15.35
N LEU A 270 13.94 -0.30 14.64
CA LEU A 270 13.33 -1.22 13.68
C LEU A 270 14.25 -1.52 12.48
N ILE A 271 15.25 -0.68 12.21
CA ILE A 271 16.21 -0.89 11.12
C ILE A 271 17.03 -2.16 11.38
N GLU A 272 17.37 -2.42 12.64
CA GLU A 272 18.13 -3.60 13.07
C GLU A 272 17.25 -4.85 13.18
N GLU A 273 15.96 -4.68 13.47
CA GLU A 273 15.01 -5.78 13.63
C GLU A 273 14.42 -6.25 12.27
N LEU A 274 14.10 -5.32 11.37
CA LEU A 274 13.50 -5.63 10.06
C LEU A 274 14.59 -5.84 9.01
N THR A 275 15.41 -6.87 9.17
CA THR A 275 16.61 -7.12 8.35
C THR A 275 16.36 -7.91 7.07
N TYR A 276 15.28 -8.68 6.99
CA TYR A 276 14.96 -9.51 5.83
C TYR A 276 14.41 -8.68 4.67
N ASP A 277 14.63 -9.17 3.46
CA ASP A 277 14.03 -8.57 2.25
C ASP A 277 12.70 -9.23 1.88
N TYR A 278 12.42 -10.43 2.36
CA TYR A 278 11.18 -11.15 2.10
C TYR A 278 10.50 -11.58 3.40
N TYR A 279 9.19 -11.29 3.49
CA TYR A 279 8.36 -11.62 4.66
C TYR A 279 7.10 -12.35 4.21
N ILE A 280 6.73 -13.40 4.94
CA ILE A 280 5.52 -14.19 4.69
C ILE A 280 4.59 -14.06 5.89
N TRP A 281 3.34 -13.71 5.63
CA TRP A 281 2.25 -13.74 6.60
C TRP A 281 1.45 -15.03 6.45
N ALA A 282 1.42 -15.85 7.48
CA ALA A 282 0.59 -17.03 7.55
C ALA A 282 -0.66 -16.75 8.41
N ASN A 283 -1.82 -16.62 7.78
CA ASN A 283 -3.07 -16.23 8.43
C ASN A 283 -3.93 -17.43 8.84
N ARG A 284 -4.28 -18.28 7.88
CA ARG A 284 -5.15 -19.45 8.09
C ARG A 284 -4.58 -20.71 7.44
N ARG A 285 -5.11 -21.88 7.87
CA ARG A 285 -4.84 -23.18 7.24
C ARG A 285 -6.00 -23.55 6.32
N ASP A 286 -6.06 -22.92 5.17
CA ASP A 286 -7.01 -23.29 4.11
C ASP A 286 -6.32 -24.11 3.01
N PHE A 287 -6.32 -23.64 1.76
CA PHE A 287 -5.79 -24.38 0.62
C PHE A 287 -4.26 -24.47 0.60
N GLN A 288 -3.59 -23.35 0.41
CA GLN A 288 -2.14 -23.31 0.25
C GLN A 288 -1.41 -23.60 1.54
N PHE A 289 -1.95 -23.13 2.66
CA PHE A 289 -1.35 -23.32 3.97
C PHE A 289 -1.91 -24.52 4.75
N ALA A 290 -2.80 -25.33 4.15
CA ALA A 290 -3.40 -26.48 4.83
C ALA A 290 -2.36 -27.40 5.47
N ASN A 291 -1.29 -27.70 4.73
CA ASN A 291 -0.18 -28.57 5.15
C ASN A 291 1.12 -27.79 5.40
N TRP A 292 1.06 -26.46 5.45
CA TRP A 292 2.26 -25.64 5.57
C TRP A 292 2.89 -25.75 6.95
N ALA A 293 4.08 -26.28 7.01
CA ALA A 293 4.93 -26.32 8.19
C ALA A 293 6.24 -25.58 7.85
N PRO A 294 6.22 -24.23 7.85
CA PRO A 294 7.41 -23.48 7.49
C PRO A 294 8.54 -23.84 8.42
N PHE A 295 9.65 -24.22 7.78
CA PHE A 295 10.91 -24.50 8.44
C PHE A 295 11.00 -25.77 9.31
N ASN A 296 10.01 -26.64 9.30
CA ASN A 296 10.03 -27.97 10.00
C ASN A 296 10.64 -27.97 11.43
N ARG A 297 10.84 -26.79 12.03
CA ARG A 297 11.57 -26.60 13.28
C ARG A 297 10.74 -26.01 14.42
N ASN A 298 9.42 -25.85 14.20
CA ASN A 298 8.59 -25.36 15.28
C ASN A 298 8.19 -26.55 16.19
N PRO A 299 8.73 -26.63 17.42
CA PRO A 299 8.35 -27.67 18.38
C PRO A 299 6.88 -27.59 18.76
N ASN A 300 6.25 -26.43 18.57
CA ASN A 300 4.84 -26.19 18.83
C ASN A 300 4.10 -26.05 17.49
N ARG A 301 3.70 -27.16 16.87
CA ARG A 301 2.94 -27.19 15.60
C ARG A 301 1.69 -26.29 15.57
N HIS A 302 1.18 -25.87 16.74
CA HIS A 302 0.00 -25.03 16.88
C HIS A 302 0.25 -23.56 16.62
N LEU A 303 1.51 -23.09 16.62
CA LEU A 303 1.89 -21.68 16.51
C LEU A 303 2.44 -21.28 15.15
N THR A 304 2.01 -21.91 14.06
CA THR A 304 2.48 -21.61 12.71
C THR A 304 1.62 -20.59 11.97
N MET A 305 0.43 -20.30 12.46
CA MET A 305 -0.53 -19.33 11.90
C MET A 305 -0.58 -18.06 12.74
N LEU A 306 -1.17 -17.00 12.17
CA LEU A 306 -1.21 -15.64 12.71
C LEU A 306 0.21 -15.14 13.05
N ARG A 307 1.15 -15.34 12.12
CA ARG A 307 2.56 -15.06 12.34
C ARG A 307 3.25 -14.58 11.06
N TRP A 308 4.20 -13.68 11.27
CA TRP A 308 5.16 -13.27 10.26
C TRP A 308 6.42 -14.14 10.29
N TYR A 309 6.92 -14.46 9.10
CA TYR A 309 8.17 -15.15 8.89
C TYR A 309 9.10 -14.30 8.03
N GLY A 310 10.26 -13.93 8.55
CA GLY A 310 11.33 -13.32 7.77
C GLY A 310 12.12 -14.40 7.03
N VAL A 311 12.33 -14.20 5.75
CA VAL A 311 13.03 -15.13 4.87
C VAL A 311 14.22 -14.46 4.23
N LYS A 312 15.38 -15.08 4.32
CA LYS A 312 16.58 -14.61 3.64
C LYS A 312 16.51 -15.02 2.17
N LEU A 313 16.12 -14.09 1.33
CA LEU A 313 16.14 -14.27 -0.12
C LEU A 313 17.54 -13.98 -0.63
N LYS A 314 18.07 -14.87 -1.48
CA LYS A 314 19.37 -14.65 -2.14
C LYS A 314 19.14 -13.95 -3.47
N LYS A 315 20.02 -12.99 -3.80
CA LYS A 315 20.12 -12.47 -5.14
C LYS A 315 20.56 -13.59 -6.07
N ASP A 316 19.85 -13.79 -7.16
CA ASP A 316 20.21 -14.76 -8.18
C ASP A 316 21.29 -14.14 -9.09
N SER A 317 22.45 -14.81 -9.20
CA SER A 317 23.56 -14.37 -10.05
C SER A 317 23.22 -14.41 -11.54
N GLU A 318 22.25 -15.24 -11.93
CA GLU A 318 21.78 -15.40 -13.31
C GLU A 318 20.52 -14.57 -13.60
N CYS A 319 20.04 -13.78 -12.64
CA CYS A 319 18.86 -12.96 -12.81
C CYS A 319 19.02 -11.97 -13.97
N LEU A 320 18.12 -12.04 -14.96
CA LEU A 320 18.17 -11.18 -16.14
C LEU A 320 17.90 -9.70 -15.84
N GLU A 321 17.23 -9.41 -14.74
CA GLU A 321 16.84 -8.05 -14.34
C GLU A 321 17.92 -7.33 -13.52
N CYS A 322 18.50 -7.98 -12.50
CA CYS A 322 19.33 -7.29 -11.51
C CYS A 322 20.78 -7.81 -11.37
N ARG A 323 21.21 -8.66 -12.31
CA ARG A 323 22.60 -9.18 -12.33
C ARG A 323 23.65 -8.06 -12.46
#